data_c653eb4a9090a916a337c1607eda0afd
#
_entry.id   c653eb4a9090a916a337c1607eda0afd
#
_cell.length_a   1.000
_cell.length_b   1.000
_cell.length_c   1.000
_cell.angle_alpha   90.00
_cell.angle_beta   90.00
_cell.angle_gamma   90.00
#
_symmetry.space_group_name_H-M   'P 1'
#
loop_
_entity.id
_entity.type
_entity.pdbx_description
1 polymer ?
#
loop_
_entity_poly.entity_id
_entity_poly.type
_entity_poly.pdbx_seq_one_letter_code
_entity_poly.pdbx_strand_id
1 'polypeptide(L)'
;MQPEWLILFDIDGTLLNSGGCGRAATRLALEEVFGTPGAAESLPFAGKTDWQITIEALAPAGIPRAEIDVRLDAYNAAVTRHLTALIDSFPVRACPGTHTLIDALKTRQDVLLGLVTGNMTGLIPVKLRQAGFDPADFRVGAFGSDGWERAMLPPLALERAESLAGVSFAPERVVIVGDTPGDVACAQSIRARTLAVATGPFTTEQLRACDPTHVFESLADTPSVLRAIFEDGARAV
;
A
#
# COMPACT_ATOMS: atom_id res chain seq x y z
N MET A 1 -17.86 -20.97 0.68
CA MET A 1 -16.56 -21.52 0.27
C MET A 1 -15.50 -20.73 1.03
N GLN A 2 -14.46 -21.36 1.54
CA GLN A 2 -13.37 -20.66 2.21
C GLN A 2 -12.43 -20.08 1.15
N PRO A 3 -11.83 -18.88 1.36
CA PRO A 3 -10.87 -18.33 0.42
C PRO A 3 -9.60 -19.18 0.38
N GLU A 4 -9.06 -19.36 -0.83
CA GLU A 4 -7.79 -20.06 -1.08
C GLU A 4 -6.67 -19.07 -1.42
N TRP A 5 -7.03 -17.88 -1.92
CA TRP A 5 -6.12 -16.83 -2.35
C TRP A 5 -6.24 -15.60 -1.49
N LEU A 6 -5.09 -15.04 -1.11
CA LEU A 6 -4.99 -13.74 -0.46
C LEU A 6 -4.28 -12.77 -1.42
N ILE A 7 -4.99 -11.72 -1.85
CA ILE A 7 -4.42 -10.69 -2.73
C ILE A 7 -4.34 -9.38 -1.96
N LEU A 8 -3.13 -8.91 -1.72
CA LEU A 8 -2.83 -7.71 -0.95
C LEU A 8 -2.34 -6.61 -1.88
N PHE A 9 -3.01 -5.48 -1.91
CA PHE A 9 -2.66 -4.33 -2.75
C PHE A 9 -1.99 -3.23 -1.93
N ASP A 10 -0.97 -2.59 -2.49
CA ASP A 10 -0.62 -1.24 -2.10
C ASP A 10 -1.63 -0.24 -2.69
N ILE A 11 -1.59 1.02 -2.23
CA ILE A 11 -2.55 2.06 -2.62
C ILE A 11 -1.92 3.04 -3.61
N ASP A 12 -0.93 3.84 -3.16
CA ASP A 12 -0.39 4.94 -3.95
C ASP A 12 0.56 4.45 -5.04
N GLY A 13 0.25 4.70 -6.29
CA GLY A 13 0.99 4.19 -7.45
C GLY A 13 0.51 2.81 -7.92
N THR A 14 -0.31 2.12 -7.13
CA THR A 14 -0.84 0.78 -7.43
C THR A 14 -2.34 0.82 -7.70
N LEU A 15 -3.18 1.07 -6.69
CA LEU A 15 -4.64 1.22 -6.88
C LEU A 15 -4.99 2.59 -7.44
N LEU A 16 -4.33 3.63 -6.96
CA LEU A 16 -4.62 5.02 -7.33
C LEU A 16 -3.34 5.88 -7.34
N ASN A 17 -3.45 7.02 -8.02
CA ASN A 17 -2.48 8.11 -7.90
C ASN A 17 -3.15 9.26 -7.16
N SER A 18 -2.58 9.63 -6.03
CA SER A 18 -3.11 10.66 -5.14
C SER A 18 -2.78 12.10 -5.55
N GLY A 19 -2.05 12.29 -6.67
CA GLY A 19 -1.72 13.61 -7.21
C GLY A 19 -0.92 14.53 -6.29
N GLY A 20 -0.28 13.95 -5.23
CA GLY A 20 0.51 14.69 -4.26
C GLY A 20 -0.26 15.12 -3.00
N CYS A 21 -1.58 14.83 -2.89
CA CYS A 21 -2.38 15.22 -1.72
C CYS A 21 -1.84 14.61 -0.40
N GLY A 22 -1.31 13.38 -0.45
CA GLY A 22 -0.69 12.73 0.70
C GLY A 22 0.48 13.54 1.27
N ARG A 23 1.41 13.99 0.41
CA ARG A 23 2.55 14.85 0.83
C ARG A 23 2.08 16.17 1.41
N ALA A 24 1.09 16.82 0.79
CA ALA A 24 0.55 18.07 1.28
C ALA A 24 -0.09 17.91 2.67
N ALA A 25 -0.87 16.86 2.88
CA ALA A 25 -1.48 16.55 4.18
C ALA A 25 -0.42 16.21 5.24
N THR A 26 0.60 15.41 4.89
CA THR A 26 1.74 15.07 5.77
C THR A 26 2.45 16.35 6.25
N ARG A 27 2.79 17.26 5.34
CA ARG A 27 3.45 18.52 5.69
C ARG A 27 2.64 19.33 6.72
N LEU A 28 1.34 19.47 6.51
CA LEU A 28 0.46 20.20 7.43
C LEU A 28 0.32 19.50 8.77
N ALA A 29 0.22 18.17 8.77
CA ALA A 29 0.12 17.40 10.01
C ALA A 29 1.40 17.46 10.84
N LEU A 30 2.57 17.40 10.21
CA LEU A 30 3.85 17.56 10.88
C LEU A 30 3.99 18.95 11.49
N GLU A 31 3.63 20.01 10.75
CA GLU A 31 3.60 21.38 11.26
C GLU A 31 2.69 21.50 12.48
N GLU A 32 1.46 20.94 12.41
CA GLU A 32 0.49 21.01 13.49
C GLU A 32 0.94 20.27 14.75
N VAL A 33 1.45 19.04 14.60
CA VAL A 33 1.72 18.14 15.73
C VAL A 33 3.10 18.37 16.34
N PHE A 34 4.08 18.70 15.49
CA PHE A 34 5.49 18.81 15.88
C PHE A 34 6.06 20.23 15.77
N GLY A 35 5.26 21.19 15.25
CA GLY A 35 5.69 22.59 15.07
C GLY A 35 6.64 22.82 13.90
N THR A 36 6.87 21.79 13.06
CA THR A 36 7.73 21.88 11.89
C THR A 36 7.37 20.81 10.85
N PRO A 37 7.39 21.11 9.56
CA PRO A 37 7.22 20.11 8.51
C PRO A 37 8.50 19.26 8.30
N GLY A 38 9.62 19.65 8.93
CA GLY A 38 10.91 19.02 8.73
C GLY A 38 11.31 18.95 7.27
N ALA A 39 11.85 17.82 6.84
CA ALA A 39 12.28 17.56 5.47
C ALA A 39 11.18 16.96 4.56
N ALA A 40 9.90 17.02 4.94
CA ALA A 40 8.80 16.35 4.22
C ALA A 40 8.69 16.74 2.74
N GLU A 41 9.09 17.98 2.37
CA GLU A 41 9.02 18.47 1.00
C GLU A 41 10.03 17.75 0.07
N SER A 42 11.23 17.48 0.56
CA SER A 42 12.34 16.91 -0.23
C SER A 42 12.50 15.39 -0.08
N LEU A 43 11.87 14.80 0.94
CA LEU A 43 12.02 13.37 1.25
C LEU A 43 11.27 12.51 0.21
N PRO A 44 11.86 11.42 -0.33
CA PRO A 44 11.14 10.45 -1.12
C PRO A 44 10.19 9.61 -0.23
N PHE A 45 8.90 9.52 -0.62
CA PHE A 45 7.88 8.79 0.13
C PHE A 45 7.67 7.36 -0.39
N ALA A 46 7.93 7.14 -1.68
CA ALA A 46 7.63 5.86 -2.34
C ALA A 46 8.25 4.66 -1.62
N GLY A 47 7.46 3.64 -1.37
CA GLY A 47 7.89 2.40 -0.70
C GLY A 47 8.06 2.48 0.81
N LYS A 48 7.83 3.64 1.43
CA LYS A 48 7.95 3.84 2.89
C LYS A 48 6.58 3.81 3.58
N THR A 49 6.61 3.59 4.90
CA THR A 49 5.43 3.82 5.74
C THR A 49 5.35 5.30 6.14
N ASP A 50 4.16 5.81 6.38
CA ASP A 50 3.98 7.18 6.88
C ASP A 50 4.68 7.40 8.23
N TRP A 51 4.77 6.36 9.06
CA TRP A 51 5.53 6.40 10.31
C TRP A 51 7.03 6.57 10.02
N GLN A 52 7.61 5.79 9.09
CA GLN A 52 9.00 5.96 8.66
C GLN A 52 9.24 7.36 8.07
N ILE A 53 8.33 7.85 7.22
CA ILE A 53 8.40 9.19 6.64
C ILE A 53 8.43 10.24 7.74
N THR A 54 7.58 10.11 8.77
CA THR A 54 7.56 11.03 9.91
C THR A 54 8.89 11.05 10.66
N ILE A 55 9.48 9.88 10.94
CA ILE A 55 10.78 9.76 11.59
C ILE A 55 11.88 10.45 10.75
N GLU A 56 11.95 10.14 9.47
CA GLU A 56 12.98 10.67 8.58
C GLU A 56 12.80 12.19 8.33
N ALA A 57 11.57 12.66 8.20
CA ALA A 57 11.29 14.08 7.99
C ALA A 57 11.66 14.94 9.20
N LEU A 58 11.46 14.42 10.41
CA LEU A 58 11.70 15.16 11.64
C LEU A 58 13.13 15.01 12.19
N ALA A 59 13.91 14.05 11.70
CA ALA A 59 15.29 13.83 12.13
C ALA A 59 16.18 15.09 11.99
N PRO A 60 16.14 15.87 10.88
CA PRO A 60 16.93 17.11 10.76
C PRO A 60 16.53 18.21 11.74
N ALA A 61 15.28 18.17 12.25
CA ALA A 61 14.80 19.10 13.29
C ALA A 61 15.16 18.65 14.71
N GLY A 62 15.85 17.52 14.86
CA GLY A 62 16.30 16.98 16.15
C GLY A 62 15.19 16.37 17.00
N ILE A 63 14.03 16.08 16.41
CA ILE A 63 12.91 15.44 17.14
C ILE A 63 13.20 13.93 17.24
N PRO A 64 13.35 13.39 18.46
CA PRO A 64 13.70 11.98 18.64
C PRO A 64 12.51 11.06 18.34
N ARG A 65 12.81 9.86 17.88
CA ARG A 65 11.79 8.83 17.59
C ARG A 65 10.83 8.59 18.75
N ALA A 66 11.32 8.53 19.99
CA ALA A 66 10.47 8.32 21.15
C ALA A 66 9.37 9.40 21.32
N GLU A 67 9.65 10.64 20.92
CA GLU A 67 8.65 11.72 20.91
C GLU A 67 7.65 11.52 19.78
N ILE A 68 8.11 11.06 18.61
CA ILE A 68 7.24 10.75 17.46
C ILE A 68 6.31 9.59 17.82
N ASP A 69 6.82 8.52 18.41
CA ASP A 69 6.04 7.34 18.79
C ASP A 69 4.90 7.69 19.77
N VAL A 70 5.16 8.56 20.73
CA VAL A 70 4.13 9.05 21.69
C VAL A 70 3.05 9.89 21.02
N ARG A 71 3.37 10.61 19.93
CA ARG A 71 2.45 11.50 19.20
C ARG A 71 1.87 10.87 17.92
N LEU A 72 2.11 9.59 17.67
CA LEU A 72 1.72 8.94 16.42
C LEU A 72 0.20 8.98 16.19
N ASP A 73 -0.59 8.77 17.24
CA ASP A 73 -2.06 8.85 17.16
C ASP A 73 -2.54 10.28 16.84
N ALA A 74 -1.91 11.29 17.45
CA ALA A 74 -2.19 12.69 17.14
C ALA A 74 -1.83 13.02 15.68
N TYR A 75 -0.69 12.51 15.20
CA TYR A 75 -0.28 12.65 13.81
C TYR A 75 -1.27 11.96 12.86
N ASN A 76 -1.68 10.71 13.15
CA ASN A 76 -2.66 10.00 12.33
C ASN A 76 -4.00 10.76 12.24
N ALA A 77 -4.47 11.32 13.37
CA ALA A 77 -5.68 12.14 13.37
C ALA A 77 -5.52 13.44 12.57
N ALA A 78 -4.38 14.12 12.71
CA ALA A 78 -4.09 15.37 12.01
C ALA A 78 -3.96 15.14 10.49
N VAL A 79 -3.16 14.16 10.06
CA VAL A 79 -2.95 13.88 8.63
C VAL A 79 -4.23 13.43 7.95
N THR A 80 -5.09 12.67 8.64
CA THR A 80 -6.41 12.27 8.14
C THR A 80 -7.32 13.48 7.94
N ARG A 81 -7.38 14.38 8.90
CA ARG A 81 -8.16 15.61 8.81
C ARG A 81 -7.69 16.52 7.68
N HIS A 82 -6.38 16.73 7.58
CA HIS A 82 -5.81 17.54 6.49
C HIS A 82 -6.04 16.91 5.13
N LEU A 83 -5.85 15.59 4.98
CA LEU A 83 -6.13 14.90 3.73
C LEU A 83 -7.60 15.07 3.33
N THR A 84 -8.52 14.84 4.26
CA THR A 84 -9.98 14.97 4.01
C THR A 84 -10.33 16.38 3.53
N ALA A 85 -9.71 17.41 4.10
CA ALA A 85 -9.96 18.79 3.69
C ALA A 85 -9.37 19.16 2.33
N LEU A 86 -8.29 18.50 1.91
CA LEU A 86 -7.53 18.85 0.71
C LEU A 86 -7.85 17.99 -0.51
N ILE A 87 -8.33 16.77 -0.33
CA ILE A 87 -8.32 15.73 -1.35
C ILE A 87 -9.07 16.13 -2.62
N ASP A 88 -10.18 16.86 -2.50
CA ASP A 88 -10.98 17.35 -3.64
C ASP A 88 -10.24 18.37 -4.52
N SER A 89 -9.18 18.98 -4.00
CA SER A 89 -8.34 19.94 -4.74
C SER A 89 -7.20 19.28 -5.52
N PHE A 90 -7.06 17.95 -5.43
CA PHE A 90 -6.00 17.20 -6.09
C PHE A 90 -6.54 16.24 -7.16
N PRO A 91 -5.78 15.96 -8.23
CA PRO A 91 -6.20 15.09 -9.32
C PRO A 91 -6.09 13.60 -8.93
N VAL A 92 -6.79 13.19 -7.88
CA VAL A 92 -6.83 11.78 -7.46
C VAL A 92 -7.56 10.95 -8.51
N ARG A 93 -6.95 9.83 -8.93
CA ARG A 93 -7.54 8.94 -9.95
C ARG A 93 -7.06 7.51 -9.75
N ALA A 94 -7.90 6.54 -10.11
CA ALA A 94 -7.51 5.14 -10.17
C ALA A 94 -6.39 4.92 -11.19
N CYS A 95 -5.46 4.00 -10.91
CA CYS A 95 -4.46 3.57 -11.86
C CYS A 95 -5.12 2.72 -12.98
N PRO A 96 -4.51 2.66 -14.18
CA PRO A 96 -5.10 1.96 -15.32
C PRO A 96 -5.39 0.47 -15.02
N GLY A 97 -6.65 0.05 -15.24
CA GLY A 97 -7.11 -1.33 -15.10
C GLY A 97 -7.51 -1.77 -13.69
N THR A 98 -7.28 -0.94 -12.66
CA THR A 98 -7.53 -1.34 -11.27
C THR A 98 -8.99 -1.64 -10.97
N HIS A 99 -9.94 -0.80 -11.42
CA HIS A 99 -11.37 -1.06 -11.23
C HIS A 99 -11.78 -2.39 -11.85
N THR A 100 -11.39 -2.63 -13.11
CA THR A 100 -11.73 -3.87 -13.83
C THR A 100 -11.16 -5.10 -13.13
N LEU A 101 -9.92 -5.01 -12.64
CA LEU A 101 -9.28 -6.10 -11.90
C LEU A 101 -9.98 -6.37 -10.56
N ILE A 102 -10.24 -5.32 -9.76
CA ILE A 102 -10.92 -5.46 -8.46
C ILE A 102 -12.32 -6.04 -8.65
N ASP A 103 -13.09 -5.55 -9.63
CA ASP A 103 -14.43 -6.08 -9.93
C ASP A 103 -14.37 -7.56 -10.33
N ALA A 104 -13.41 -7.96 -11.15
CA ALA A 104 -13.22 -9.36 -11.51
C ALA A 104 -12.85 -10.24 -10.31
N LEU A 105 -11.96 -9.77 -9.43
CA LEU A 105 -11.55 -10.49 -8.23
C LEU A 105 -12.70 -10.64 -7.22
N LYS A 106 -13.54 -9.62 -7.05
CA LYS A 106 -14.70 -9.63 -6.15
C LYS A 106 -15.76 -10.67 -6.54
N THR A 107 -15.85 -11.06 -7.82
CA THR A 107 -16.77 -12.12 -8.25
C THR A 107 -16.36 -13.50 -7.78
N ARG A 108 -15.12 -13.68 -7.31
CA ARG A 108 -14.54 -14.96 -6.91
C ARG A 108 -14.74 -15.19 -5.42
N GLN A 109 -15.33 -16.32 -5.09
CA GLN A 109 -15.55 -16.74 -3.68
C GLN A 109 -14.29 -17.33 -3.02
N ASP A 110 -13.30 -17.70 -3.83
CA ASP A 110 -12.03 -18.27 -3.38
C ASP A 110 -10.94 -17.19 -3.16
N VAL A 111 -11.26 -15.90 -3.29
CA VAL A 111 -10.34 -14.77 -3.13
C VAL A 111 -10.71 -13.92 -1.92
N LEU A 112 -9.72 -13.62 -1.09
CA LEU A 112 -9.78 -12.59 -0.06
C LEU A 112 -8.94 -11.40 -0.51
N LEU A 113 -9.57 -10.22 -0.64
CA LEU A 113 -8.88 -8.96 -0.95
C LEU A 113 -8.47 -8.23 0.31
N GLY A 114 -7.27 -7.68 0.28
CA GLY A 114 -6.74 -6.87 1.38
C GLY A 114 -5.73 -5.83 0.92
N LEU A 115 -5.17 -5.12 1.89
CA LEU A 115 -4.21 -4.04 1.67
C LEU A 115 -2.91 -4.28 2.46
N VAL A 116 -1.77 -3.99 1.83
CA VAL A 116 -0.48 -3.77 2.51
C VAL A 116 0.06 -2.44 2.03
N THR A 117 -0.07 -1.41 2.85
CA THR A 117 0.26 -0.05 2.45
C THR A 117 0.98 0.72 3.54
N GLY A 118 1.89 1.60 3.13
CA GLY A 118 2.54 2.53 4.05
C GLY A 118 1.65 3.63 4.62
N ASN A 119 0.43 3.78 4.11
CA ASN A 119 -0.50 4.81 4.57
C ASN A 119 -0.94 4.59 6.03
N MET A 120 -1.07 5.68 6.79
CA MET A 120 -1.80 5.66 8.07
C MET A 120 -3.24 5.20 7.85
N THR A 121 -3.78 4.44 8.81
CA THR A 121 -5.12 3.82 8.73
C THR A 121 -6.22 4.81 8.35
N GLY A 122 -6.17 6.03 8.89
CA GLY A 122 -7.19 7.05 8.61
C GLY A 122 -7.21 7.56 7.17
N LEU A 123 -6.09 7.48 6.44
CA LEU A 123 -5.97 7.95 5.05
C LEU A 123 -6.66 7.02 4.05
N ILE A 124 -6.70 5.74 4.37
CA ILE A 124 -7.11 4.66 3.45
C ILE A 124 -8.54 4.89 2.91
N PRO A 125 -9.57 5.00 3.78
CA PRO A 125 -10.94 5.15 3.28
C PRO A 125 -11.14 6.48 2.53
N VAL A 126 -10.39 7.52 2.86
CA VAL A 126 -10.47 8.83 2.19
C VAL A 126 -9.94 8.70 0.75
N LYS A 127 -8.73 8.15 0.59
CA LYS A 127 -8.11 7.95 -0.73
C LYS A 127 -8.91 6.99 -1.62
N LEU A 128 -9.31 5.84 -1.06
CA LEU A 128 -10.05 4.84 -1.83
C LEU A 128 -11.37 5.38 -2.37
N ARG A 129 -12.19 6.04 -1.52
CA ARG A 129 -13.46 6.63 -1.96
C ARG A 129 -13.26 7.71 -3.02
N GLN A 130 -12.23 8.55 -2.88
CA GLN A 130 -11.93 9.59 -3.86
C GLN A 130 -11.58 9.02 -5.24
N ALA A 131 -10.94 7.85 -5.28
CA ALA A 131 -10.63 7.15 -6.52
C ALA A 131 -11.76 6.21 -7.01
N GLY A 132 -12.92 6.19 -6.33
CA GLY A 132 -14.08 5.38 -6.71
C GLY A 132 -14.07 3.93 -6.24
N PHE A 133 -13.22 3.58 -5.25
CA PHE A 133 -13.23 2.25 -4.62
C PHE A 133 -14.09 2.24 -3.36
N ASP A 134 -14.77 1.13 -3.10
CA ASP A 134 -15.37 0.87 -1.80
C ASP A 134 -14.30 0.31 -0.85
N PRO A 135 -13.97 0.99 0.27
CA PRO A 135 -13.04 0.45 1.25
C PRO A 135 -13.45 -0.92 1.81
N ALA A 136 -14.74 -1.26 1.83
CA ALA A 136 -15.26 -2.52 2.31
C ALA A 136 -14.89 -3.72 1.43
N ASP A 137 -14.45 -3.48 0.19
CA ASP A 137 -13.94 -4.53 -0.69
C ASP A 137 -12.63 -5.13 -0.18
N PHE A 138 -11.85 -4.36 0.58
CA PHE A 138 -10.57 -4.76 1.17
C PHE A 138 -10.76 -5.13 2.64
N ARG A 139 -11.08 -6.41 2.87
CA ARG A 139 -11.57 -6.89 4.17
C ARG A 139 -10.50 -7.03 5.25
N VAL A 140 -9.23 -6.97 4.88
CA VAL A 140 -8.08 -7.20 5.76
C VAL A 140 -6.90 -6.34 5.31
N GLY A 141 -5.95 -6.10 6.19
CA GLY A 141 -4.72 -5.42 5.80
C GLY A 141 -3.79 -5.09 6.96
N ALA A 142 -2.62 -4.56 6.61
CA ALA A 142 -1.68 -3.94 7.53
C ALA A 142 -1.20 -2.60 6.93
N PHE A 143 -1.00 -1.64 7.78
CA PHE A 143 -0.96 -0.22 7.44
C PHE A 143 0.24 0.48 8.06
N GLY A 144 0.57 1.66 7.59
CA GLY A 144 1.69 2.45 8.12
C GLY A 144 1.57 2.84 9.58
N SER A 145 0.38 2.71 10.20
CA SER A 145 0.17 2.83 11.65
C SER A 145 0.50 1.56 12.44
N ASP A 146 0.62 0.42 11.77
CA ASP A 146 0.92 -0.86 12.41
C ASP A 146 2.43 -1.11 12.56
N GLY A 147 3.26 -0.46 11.73
CA GLY A 147 4.71 -0.65 11.77
C GLY A 147 5.48 0.46 11.05
N TRP A 148 6.64 0.79 11.58
CA TRP A 148 7.51 1.81 10.99
C TRP A 148 8.32 1.29 9.81
N GLU A 149 8.63 -0.01 9.77
CA GLU A 149 9.26 -0.67 8.62
C GLU A 149 8.21 -1.40 7.77
N ARG A 150 8.28 -1.20 6.46
CA ARG A 150 7.34 -1.84 5.53
C ARG A 150 7.35 -3.37 5.61
N ALA A 151 8.51 -3.98 5.90
CA ALA A 151 8.66 -5.43 6.05
C ALA A 151 7.85 -6.03 7.21
N MET A 152 7.41 -5.21 8.18
CA MET A 152 6.56 -5.65 9.29
C MET A 152 5.10 -5.87 8.87
N LEU A 153 4.67 -5.26 7.76
CA LEU A 153 3.26 -5.24 7.38
C LEU A 153 2.74 -6.58 6.81
N PRO A 154 3.44 -7.27 5.87
CA PRO A 154 2.91 -8.50 5.30
C PRO A 154 2.66 -9.62 6.30
N PRO A 155 3.53 -9.90 7.29
CA PRO A 155 3.24 -10.90 8.33
C PRO A 155 1.96 -10.60 9.11
N LEU A 156 1.75 -9.34 9.47
CA LEU A 156 0.56 -8.91 10.19
C LEU A 156 -0.71 -8.99 9.33
N ALA A 157 -0.61 -8.61 8.04
CA ALA A 157 -1.73 -8.75 7.11
C ALA A 157 -2.13 -10.22 6.92
N LEU A 158 -1.15 -11.12 6.81
CA LEU A 158 -1.37 -12.56 6.70
C LEU A 158 -2.04 -13.12 7.96
N GLU A 159 -1.54 -12.81 9.14
CA GLU A 159 -2.12 -13.22 10.43
C GLU A 159 -3.60 -12.79 10.54
N ARG A 160 -3.88 -11.52 10.21
CA ARG A 160 -5.25 -10.98 10.21
C ARG A 160 -6.14 -11.68 9.18
N ALA A 161 -5.60 -12.00 7.99
CA ALA A 161 -6.33 -12.70 6.94
C ALA A 161 -6.69 -14.12 7.34
N GLU A 162 -5.75 -14.86 7.91
CA GLU A 162 -5.96 -16.22 8.39
C GLU A 162 -6.97 -16.25 9.55
N SER A 163 -6.87 -15.31 10.48
CA SER A 163 -7.84 -15.14 11.57
C SER A 163 -9.25 -14.84 11.04
N LEU A 164 -9.38 -13.97 10.05
CA LEU A 164 -10.67 -13.61 9.45
C LEU A 164 -11.28 -14.76 8.66
N ALA A 165 -10.45 -15.48 7.90
CA ALA A 165 -10.91 -16.55 7.00
C ALA A 165 -11.08 -17.89 7.71
N GLY A 166 -10.43 -18.10 8.86
CA GLY A 166 -10.41 -19.38 9.57
C GLY A 166 -9.61 -20.47 8.84
N VAL A 167 -8.67 -20.06 7.96
CA VAL A 167 -7.78 -20.95 7.17
C VAL A 167 -6.41 -20.35 7.07
N SER A 168 -5.39 -21.18 6.84
CA SER A 168 -4.05 -20.72 6.49
C SER A 168 -3.88 -20.63 4.98
N PHE A 169 -3.11 -19.60 4.53
CA PHE A 169 -2.78 -19.41 3.13
C PHE A 169 -1.38 -19.95 2.84
N ALA A 170 -1.27 -20.85 1.85
CA ALA A 170 0.04 -21.27 1.35
C ALA A 170 0.76 -20.05 0.71
N PRO A 171 2.10 -19.91 0.88
CA PRO A 171 2.83 -18.77 0.36
C PRO A 171 2.59 -18.50 -1.14
N GLU A 172 2.42 -19.54 -1.94
CA GLU A 172 2.15 -19.48 -3.38
C GLU A 172 0.75 -18.92 -3.71
N ARG A 173 -0.15 -18.90 -2.71
CA ARG A 173 -1.52 -18.38 -2.79
C ARG A 173 -1.63 -16.96 -2.22
N VAL A 174 -0.53 -16.39 -1.74
CA VAL A 174 -0.46 -14.99 -1.31
C VAL A 174 0.23 -14.16 -2.38
N VAL A 175 -0.43 -13.11 -2.86
CA VAL A 175 0.12 -12.21 -3.88
C VAL A 175 0.11 -10.78 -3.34
N ILE A 176 1.27 -10.11 -3.37
CA ILE A 176 1.39 -8.68 -3.09
C ILE A 176 1.51 -7.93 -4.41
N VAL A 177 0.61 -6.98 -4.63
CA VAL A 177 0.58 -6.11 -5.81
C VAL A 177 1.05 -4.72 -5.39
N GLY A 178 2.12 -4.22 -6.01
CA GLY A 178 2.71 -2.93 -5.65
C GLY A 178 3.55 -2.33 -6.78
N ASP A 179 3.91 -1.05 -6.66
CA ASP A 179 4.61 -0.29 -7.69
C ASP A 179 6.06 0.08 -7.32
N THR A 180 6.55 -0.37 -6.15
CA THR A 180 7.86 0.00 -5.65
C THR A 180 8.76 -1.20 -5.35
N PRO A 181 10.10 -1.02 -5.34
CA PRO A 181 11.04 -2.00 -4.80
C PRO A 181 10.70 -2.42 -3.37
N GLY A 182 10.11 -1.51 -2.58
CA GLY A 182 9.67 -1.79 -1.20
C GLY A 182 8.57 -2.84 -1.13
N ASP A 183 7.66 -2.87 -2.14
CA ASP A 183 6.59 -3.88 -2.22
C ASP A 183 7.15 -5.26 -2.52
N VAL A 184 8.10 -5.32 -3.45
CA VAL A 184 8.78 -6.58 -3.79
C VAL A 184 9.58 -7.11 -2.59
N ALA A 185 10.34 -6.24 -1.94
CA ALA A 185 11.17 -6.62 -0.80
C ALA A 185 10.35 -7.07 0.42
N CYS A 186 9.25 -6.39 0.75
CA CYS A 186 8.46 -6.73 1.93
C CYS A 186 7.74 -8.09 1.79
N ALA A 187 7.39 -8.50 0.56
CA ALA A 187 6.77 -9.79 0.29
C ALA A 187 7.64 -10.99 0.69
N GLN A 188 8.96 -10.81 0.68
CA GLN A 188 9.92 -11.86 1.07
C GLN A 188 9.73 -12.32 2.51
N SER A 189 9.26 -11.43 3.40
CA SER A 189 9.03 -11.75 4.83
C SER A 189 8.05 -12.90 5.05
N ILE A 190 7.13 -13.12 4.11
CA ILE A 190 6.13 -14.21 4.13
C ILE A 190 6.24 -15.13 2.90
N ARG A 191 7.28 -14.97 2.10
CA ARG A 191 7.49 -15.71 0.84
C ARG A 191 6.33 -15.57 -0.15
N ALA A 192 5.61 -14.46 -0.09
CA ALA A 192 4.51 -14.20 -1.01
C ALA A 192 5.04 -13.95 -2.42
N ARG A 193 4.19 -14.26 -3.39
CA ARG A 193 4.40 -13.87 -4.79
C ARG A 193 4.21 -12.37 -4.94
N THR A 194 4.89 -11.78 -5.92
CA THR A 194 4.84 -10.34 -6.18
C THR A 194 4.42 -10.05 -7.61
N LEU A 195 3.48 -9.15 -7.76
CA LEU A 195 3.09 -8.59 -9.04
C LEU A 195 3.42 -7.10 -9.01
N ALA A 196 4.55 -6.73 -9.61
CA ALA A 196 5.00 -5.36 -9.67
C ALA A 196 4.35 -4.62 -10.85
N VAL A 197 3.92 -3.37 -10.63
CA VAL A 197 3.28 -2.52 -11.66
C VAL A 197 4.01 -1.19 -11.79
N ALA A 198 4.32 -0.78 -13.02
CA ALA A 198 5.06 0.46 -13.30
C ALA A 198 4.11 1.69 -13.43
N THR A 199 3.11 1.78 -12.54
CA THR A 199 2.15 2.90 -12.50
C THR A 199 2.52 3.97 -11.49
N GLY A 200 3.58 3.73 -10.71
CA GLY A 200 4.22 4.68 -9.80
C GLY A 200 5.50 5.29 -10.37
N PRO A 201 6.47 5.66 -9.52
CA PRO A 201 7.68 6.36 -9.95
C PRO A 201 8.78 5.46 -10.55
N PHE A 202 8.62 4.13 -10.52
CA PHE A 202 9.62 3.17 -10.99
C PHE A 202 9.27 2.60 -12.35
N THR A 203 10.28 2.42 -13.23
CA THR A 203 10.11 1.78 -14.53
C THR A 203 10.03 0.26 -14.40
N THR A 204 9.53 -0.41 -15.45
CA THR A 204 9.50 -1.88 -15.52
C THR A 204 10.89 -2.49 -15.37
N GLU A 205 11.95 -1.86 -15.89
CA GLU A 205 13.34 -2.30 -15.77
C GLU A 205 13.81 -2.24 -14.31
N GLN A 206 13.52 -1.14 -13.63
CA GLN A 206 13.87 -0.97 -12.22
C GLN A 206 13.16 -1.99 -11.33
N LEU A 207 11.87 -2.25 -11.60
CA LEU A 207 11.11 -3.24 -10.86
C LEU A 207 11.59 -4.67 -11.15
N ARG A 208 11.92 -5.03 -12.42
CA ARG A 208 12.51 -6.33 -12.76
C ARG A 208 13.83 -6.59 -12.04
N ALA A 209 14.64 -5.57 -11.83
CA ALA A 209 15.90 -5.69 -11.10
C ALA A 209 15.72 -6.11 -9.62
N CYS A 210 14.49 -6.02 -9.08
CA CYS A 210 14.14 -6.47 -7.72
C CYS A 210 13.66 -7.93 -7.66
N ASP A 211 13.66 -8.67 -8.79
CA ASP A 211 13.25 -10.08 -8.92
C ASP A 211 11.81 -10.37 -8.42
N PRO A 212 10.79 -9.59 -8.87
CA PRO A 212 9.40 -9.92 -8.58
C PRO A 212 8.95 -11.14 -9.38
N THR A 213 7.85 -11.79 -8.94
CA THR A 213 7.28 -12.93 -9.68
C THR A 213 6.79 -12.50 -11.07
N HIS A 214 6.12 -11.34 -11.16
CA HIS A 214 5.66 -10.75 -12.43
C HIS A 214 5.85 -9.23 -12.44
N VAL A 215 6.02 -8.66 -13.65
CA VAL A 215 6.06 -7.20 -13.85
C VAL A 215 5.13 -6.82 -14.99
N PHE A 216 4.30 -5.80 -14.76
CA PHE A 216 3.41 -5.22 -15.76
C PHE A 216 3.63 -3.70 -15.85
N GLU A 217 3.34 -3.11 -17.00
CA GLU A 217 3.30 -1.65 -17.14
C GLU A 217 2.13 -1.05 -16.37
N SER A 218 1.00 -1.77 -16.34
CA SER A 218 -0.22 -1.42 -15.60
C SER A 218 -1.11 -2.65 -15.45
N LEU A 219 -2.23 -2.51 -14.72
CA LEU A 219 -3.23 -3.56 -14.56
C LEU A 219 -4.28 -3.58 -15.70
N ALA A 220 -4.07 -2.81 -16.79
CA ALA A 220 -5.05 -2.65 -17.86
C ALA A 220 -5.32 -3.94 -18.67
N ASP A 221 -4.29 -4.79 -18.86
CA ASP A 221 -4.49 -6.14 -19.43
C ASP A 221 -4.95 -7.10 -18.32
N THR A 222 -6.17 -6.88 -17.84
CA THR A 222 -6.77 -7.67 -16.76
C THR A 222 -6.72 -9.19 -17.01
N PRO A 223 -6.97 -9.73 -18.23
CA PRO A 223 -6.85 -11.16 -18.45
C PRO A 223 -5.44 -11.71 -18.20
N SER A 224 -4.40 -11.00 -18.62
CA SER A 224 -3.02 -11.42 -18.36
C SER A 224 -2.64 -11.29 -16.87
N VAL A 225 -3.11 -10.24 -16.21
CA VAL A 225 -2.92 -10.06 -14.75
C VAL A 225 -3.59 -11.18 -13.96
N LEU A 226 -4.84 -11.54 -14.29
CA LEU A 226 -5.55 -12.65 -13.63
C LEU A 226 -4.83 -13.99 -13.85
N ARG A 227 -4.33 -14.26 -15.06
CA ARG A 227 -3.50 -15.45 -15.31
C ARG A 227 -2.27 -15.45 -14.42
N ALA A 228 -1.54 -14.33 -14.35
CA ALA A 228 -0.35 -14.20 -13.51
C ALA A 228 -0.66 -14.41 -12.01
N ILE A 229 -1.80 -13.93 -11.53
CA ILE A 229 -2.23 -14.13 -10.14
C ILE A 229 -2.49 -15.61 -9.84
N PHE A 230 -3.24 -16.32 -10.72
CA PHE A 230 -3.75 -17.66 -10.44
C PHE A 230 -2.93 -18.83 -11.00
N GLU A 231 -1.94 -18.56 -11.88
CA GLU A 231 -1.02 -19.60 -12.35
C GLU A 231 -0.12 -20.08 -11.21
N ASP A 232 -0.06 -21.40 -11.05
CA ASP A 232 0.87 -22.02 -10.09
C ASP A 232 2.30 -21.80 -10.58
N GLY A 233 3.00 -20.86 -9.93
CA GLY A 233 4.45 -20.71 -9.80
C GLY A 233 5.43 -21.24 -10.86
N ALA A 234 5.04 -21.36 -12.12
CA ALA A 234 6.00 -21.60 -13.19
C ALA A 234 6.80 -20.30 -13.41
N ARG A 235 7.97 -20.16 -12.76
CA ARG A 235 8.97 -19.18 -13.15
C ARG A 235 9.19 -19.33 -14.64
N ALA A 236 8.89 -18.30 -15.41
CA ALA A 236 9.40 -18.21 -16.77
C ALA A 236 10.94 -18.19 -16.64
N VAL A 237 11.56 -19.26 -17.14
CA VAL A 237 13.02 -19.41 -17.26
C VAL A 237 13.51 -18.46 -18.35
#